data_09e69185e8d753e7d27a39769201851b
#
_entry.id   09e69185e8d753e7d27a39769201851b
#
_cell.length_a   1.000
_cell.length_b   1.000
_cell.length_c   1.000
_cell.angle_alpha   90.00
_cell.angle_beta   90.00
_cell.angle_gamma   90.00
#
_symmetry.space_group_name_H-M   'P 1'
#
loop_
_entity.id
_entity.type
_entity.pdbx_description
1 polymer ?
#
loop_
_entity_poly.entity_id
_entity_poly.type
_entity_poly.pdbx_seq_one_letter_code
_entity_poly.pdbx_strand_id
1 'polypeptide(L)'
;MNQQLVIRNGRIEHIGVADVVRPSGYQVVDAKGAYVIPGLFDMHVHALDPQYLALSLSYGVTSVRNMGGYPVHLRWKKQLQEGQWLGSNLFVSSPILNGDVYFDPFTQQRVTDPDHARELVARYQAQGWDLIKVYEGLGADVYAAIVDEALARGMLIAGHVPYDAIKQNYEAAAALTSIEHVEELFDGPLNDRFDYQKLTSIAQQLKIMGVAVTPTLTVFDHLTQLSTHKQSFKRDIPFEYMNPFHRWVMDQFDGNRWMVASQKQAQYNQKVNRFQRDIVAELSRHDVELLVGTDWGAIYTIPGLATHQELMLLSESGLSSDMILRAATMNAARALNVDADYGSIEVGKIADLVVVMEDPLKDLSRLRAPQAVIKMGQYLDREDLLVIREQAKNHSSAYTTFGRVMEFVVSKGFYQ
;
A
#
# COMPACT_ATOMS: atom_id res chain seq x y z
N MET A 1 -7.62 -18.05 -24.90
CA MET A 1 -7.79 -19.51 -24.86
C MET A 1 -8.67 -19.83 -23.67
N ASN A 2 -9.68 -20.69 -23.84
CA ASN A 2 -10.52 -21.12 -22.71
C ASN A 2 -9.68 -22.03 -21.80
N GLN A 3 -9.46 -21.60 -20.56
CA GLN A 3 -8.69 -22.33 -19.57
C GLN A 3 -9.58 -22.66 -18.37
N GLN A 4 -9.21 -23.70 -17.66
CA GLN A 4 -9.81 -24.12 -16.42
C GLN A 4 -8.78 -23.97 -15.28
N LEU A 5 -9.21 -23.42 -14.16
CA LEU A 5 -8.45 -23.40 -12.92
C LEU A 5 -9.10 -24.38 -11.95
N VAL A 6 -8.31 -25.27 -11.36
CA VAL A 6 -8.74 -26.14 -10.26
C VAL A 6 -8.09 -25.62 -8.98
N ILE A 7 -8.93 -25.34 -7.98
CA ILE A 7 -8.49 -24.80 -6.69
C ILE A 7 -8.86 -25.81 -5.61
N ARG A 8 -7.88 -26.17 -4.77
CA ARG A 8 -8.08 -27.05 -3.62
C ARG A 8 -7.34 -26.49 -2.40
N ASN A 9 -7.99 -26.52 -1.26
CA ASN A 9 -7.41 -26.05 0.01
C ASN A 9 -6.78 -24.64 -0.08
N GLY A 10 -7.44 -23.74 -0.81
CA GLY A 10 -6.99 -22.37 -0.98
C GLY A 10 -5.86 -22.17 -2.00
N ARG A 11 -5.38 -23.22 -2.67
CA ARG A 11 -4.28 -23.16 -3.64
C ARG A 11 -4.71 -23.60 -5.03
N ILE A 12 -4.01 -23.08 -6.04
CA ILE A 12 -4.17 -23.49 -7.44
C ILE A 12 -3.55 -24.88 -7.59
N GLU A 13 -4.39 -25.89 -7.88
CA GLU A 13 -3.95 -27.27 -8.06
C GLU A 13 -3.62 -27.58 -9.51
N HIS A 14 -4.39 -26.99 -10.46
CA HIS A 14 -4.20 -27.24 -11.88
C HIS A 14 -4.63 -26.05 -12.74
N ILE A 15 -3.93 -25.86 -13.84
CA ILE A 15 -4.24 -24.89 -14.89
C ILE A 15 -4.18 -25.63 -16.21
N GLY A 16 -5.26 -25.64 -17.00
CA GLY A 16 -5.29 -26.36 -18.26
C GLY A 16 -6.46 -25.99 -19.16
N VAL A 17 -6.58 -26.70 -20.29
CA VAL A 17 -7.68 -26.52 -21.23
C VAL A 17 -8.98 -27.11 -20.63
N ALA A 18 -10.12 -26.52 -20.95
CA ALA A 18 -11.43 -26.75 -20.32
C ALA A 18 -12.02 -28.19 -20.44
N ASP A 19 -11.32 -29.14 -21.07
CA ASP A 19 -11.80 -30.53 -21.27
C ASP A 19 -11.28 -31.53 -20.22
N VAL A 20 -10.64 -31.04 -19.15
CA VAL A 20 -10.09 -31.93 -18.12
C VAL A 20 -11.21 -32.41 -17.18
N VAL A 21 -11.16 -33.70 -16.87
CA VAL A 21 -12.04 -34.45 -15.96
C VAL A 21 -12.46 -33.60 -14.76
N ARG A 22 -13.76 -33.40 -14.60
CA ARG A 22 -14.34 -32.75 -13.40
C ARG A 22 -14.23 -33.72 -12.24
N PRO A 23 -13.35 -33.49 -11.26
CA PRO A 23 -13.30 -34.39 -10.10
C PRO A 23 -14.64 -34.36 -9.36
N SER A 24 -15.12 -35.49 -8.88
CA SER A 24 -16.32 -35.51 -8.05
C SER A 24 -16.12 -34.70 -6.77
N GLY A 25 -17.11 -33.89 -6.39
CA GLY A 25 -17.07 -33.10 -5.16
C GLY A 25 -16.55 -31.65 -5.33
N TYR A 26 -16.27 -31.20 -6.55
CA TYR A 26 -15.93 -29.80 -6.82
C TYR A 26 -17.16 -28.98 -7.18
N GLN A 27 -17.24 -27.77 -6.63
CA GLN A 27 -18.14 -26.74 -7.15
C GLN A 27 -17.57 -26.24 -8.49
N VAL A 28 -18.39 -26.19 -9.52
CA VAL A 28 -18.01 -25.68 -10.83
C VAL A 28 -18.60 -24.29 -11.02
N VAL A 29 -17.76 -23.31 -11.30
CA VAL A 29 -18.16 -21.94 -11.65
C VAL A 29 -17.84 -21.71 -13.11
N ASP A 30 -18.87 -21.37 -13.92
CA ASP A 30 -18.68 -20.92 -15.30
C ASP A 30 -18.38 -19.42 -15.31
N ALA A 31 -17.12 -19.10 -15.60
CA ALA A 31 -16.66 -17.71 -15.70
C ALA A 31 -17.11 -17.03 -17.02
N LYS A 32 -17.83 -17.73 -17.90
CA LYS A 32 -18.40 -17.18 -19.17
C LYS A 32 -17.37 -16.44 -20.05
N GLY A 33 -16.14 -16.95 -20.09
CA GLY A 33 -15.05 -16.32 -20.84
C GLY A 33 -14.42 -15.08 -20.21
N ALA A 34 -14.68 -14.84 -18.94
CA ALA A 34 -14.05 -13.75 -18.18
C ALA A 34 -12.53 -13.91 -18.09
N TYR A 35 -11.85 -12.80 -17.87
CA TYR A 35 -10.42 -12.75 -17.58
C TYR A 35 -10.17 -12.97 -16.11
N VAL A 36 -9.11 -13.71 -15.78
CA VAL A 36 -8.66 -13.94 -14.41
C VAL A 36 -7.25 -13.36 -14.27
N ILE A 37 -7.05 -12.55 -13.25
CA ILE A 37 -5.74 -12.00 -12.89
C ILE A 37 -5.42 -12.33 -11.44
N PRO A 38 -4.14 -12.26 -11.03
CA PRO A 38 -3.80 -12.33 -9.61
C PRO A 38 -4.53 -11.24 -8.82
N GLY A 39 -4.81 -11.48 -7.56
CA GLY A 39 -5.33 -10.46 -6.65
C GLY A 39 -4.37 -9.28 -6.54
N LEU A 40 -4.94 -8.07 -6.49
CA LEU A 40 -4.16 -6.84 -6.43
C LEU A 40 -3.56 -6.64 -5.04
N PHE A 41 -2.40 -6.02 -5.00
CA PHE A 41 -1.74 -5.50 -3.80
C PHE A 41 -1.88 -3.97 -3.74
N ASP A 42 -2.01 -3.45 -2.50
CA ASP A 42 -1.80 -2.05 -2.17
C ASP A 42 -0.67 -1.96 -1.16
N MET A 43 0.48 -1.46 -1.59
CA MET A 43 1.74 -1.53 -0.85
C MET A 43 1.95 -0.37 0.12
N HIS A 44 0.97 0.53 0.26
CA HIS A 44 1.04 1.60 1.25
C HIS A 44 -0.35 1.99 1.74
N VAL A 45 -0.68 1.58 2.96
CA VAL A 45 -1.98 1.86 3.57
C VAL A 45 -1.87 2.14 5.08
N HIS A 46 -2.89 2.80 5.65
CA HIS A 46 -3.03 3.09 7.08
C HIS A 46 -4.39 2.65 7.61
N ALA A 47 -4.49 1.38 8.01
CA ALA A 47 -5.75 0.77 8.43
C ALA A 47 -6.10 1.11 9.89
N LEU A 48 -7.08 1.99 10.13
CA LEU A 48 -7.60 2.29 11.46
C LEU A 48 -8.86 1.49 11.83
N ASP A 49 -9.46 0.81 10.85
CA ASP A 49 -10.68 0.02 11.03
C ASP A 49 -10.59 -1.29 10.24
N PRO A 50 -10.98 -2.46 10.80
CA PRO A 50 -10.96 -3.73 10.06
C PRO A 50 -11.88 -3.71 8.83
N GLN A 51 -12.93 -2.90 8.82
CA GLN A 51 -13.82 -2.74 7.66
C GLN A 51 -13.09 -2.22 6.41
N TYR A 52 -11.98 -1.52 6.58
CA TYR A 52 -11.15 -1.05 5.46
C TYR A 52 -10.53 -2.22 4.67
N LEU A 53 -10.16 -3.30 5.36
CA LEU A 53 -9.62 -4.50 4.73
C LEU A 53 -10.68 -5.29 3.96
N ALA A 54 -11.91 -5.36 4.50
CA ALA A 54 -13.05 -5.97 3.82
C ALA A 54 -13.45 -5.14 2.58
N LEU A 55 -13.49 -3.82 2.71
CA LEU A 55 -13.78 -2.91 1.60
C LEU A 55 -12.76 -3.06 0.47
N SER A 56 -11.45 -3.05 0.79
CA SER A 56 -10.37 -3.25 -0.18
C SER A 56 -10.54 -4.57 -0.93
N LEU A 57 -10.80 -5.67 -0.22
CA LEU A 57 -11.05 -6.99 -0.82
C LEU A 57 -12.20 -6.94 -1.83
N SER A 58 -13.28 -6.22 -1.52
CA SER A 58 -14.44 -6.12 -2.40
C SER A 58 -14.16 -5.43 -3.74
N TYR A 59 -13.05 -4.70 -3.82
CA TYR A 59 -12.53 -4.07 -5.04
C TYR A 59 -11.40 -4.86 -5.70
N GLY A 60 -11.16 -6.12 -5.29
CA GLY A 60 -10.12 -6.99 -5.87
C GLY A 60 -8.73 -6.77 -5.28
N VAL A 61 -8.56 -5.92 -4.28
CA VAL A 61 -7.31 -5.76 -3.54
C VAL A 61 -7.26 -6.85 -2.48
N THR A 62 -6.57 -7.95 -2.77
CA THR A 62 -6.53 -9.14 -1.91
C THR A 62 -5.45 -9.08 -0.85
N SER A 63 -4.50 -8.14 -0.98
CA SER A 63 -3.38 -7.97 -0.06
C SER A 63 -3.04 -6.49 0.12
N VAL A 64 -2.71 -6.10 1.35
CA VAL A 64 -2.28 -4.74 1.68
C VAL A 64 -1.06 -4.75 2.58
N ARG A 65 -0.18 -3.75 2.43
CA ARG A 65 0.94 -3.48 3.33
C ARG A 65 0.63 -2.25 4.16
N ASN A 66 0.37 -2.46 5.46
CA ASN A 66 0.09 -1.36 6.39
C ASN A 66 1.41 -0.73 6.86
N MET A 67 1.59 0.56 6.59
CA MET A 67 2.85 1.28 6.73
C MET A 67 2.92 2.18 7.97
N GLY A 68 2.29 1.75 9.05
CA GLY A 68 2.33 2.36 10.37
C GLY A 68 1.68 1.40 11.37
N GLY A 69 2.48 0.48 11.93
CA GLY A 69 2.00 -0.62 12.75
C GLY A 69 1.50 -0.18 14.12
N TYR A 70 0.30 -0.63 14.49
CA TYR A 70 -0.23 -0.62 15.85
C TYR A 70 -0.38 -2.06 16.36
N PRO A 71 -0.32 -2.32 17.68
CA PRO A 71 -0.48 -3.67 18.23
C PRO A 71 -1.74 -4.41 17.73
N VAL A 72 -2.82 -3.67 17.47
CA VAL A 72 -4.06 -4.24 16.91
C VAL A 72 -3.87 -4.87 15.55
N HIS A 73 -2.93 -4.38 14.72
CA HIS A 73 -2.71 -4.93 13.38
C HIS A 73 -2.14 -6.35 13.41
N LEU A 74 -1.29 -6.69 14.38
CA LEU A 74 -0.81 -8.07 14.59
C LEU A 74 -1.98 -9.01 14.96
N ARG A 75 -2.94 -8.51 15.77
CA ARG A 75 -4.16 -9.27 16.09
C ARG A 75 -5.04 -9.48 14.85
N TRP A 76 -5.25 -8.44 14.05
CA TRP A 76 -6.02 -8.56 12.80
C TRP A 76 -5.36 -9.47 11.79
N LYS A 77 -4.04 -9.36 11.62
CA LYS A 77 -3.26 -10.28 10.77
C LYS A 77 -3.50 -11.74 11.15
N LYS A 78 -3.38 -12.05 12.45
CA LYS A 78 -3.65 -13.42 12.96
C LYS A 78 -5.10 -13.86 12.70
N GLN A 79 -6.07 -13.00 13.00
CA GLN A 79 -7.50 -13.29 12.79
C GLN A 79 -7.84 -13.55 11.33
N LEU A 80 -7.26 -12.78 10.39
CA LEU A 80 -7.41 -12.98 8.95
C LEU A 80 -6.83 -14.32 8.51
N GLN A 81 -5.61 -14.66 8.99
CA GLN A 81 -4.95 -15.93 8.69
C GLN A 81 -5.73 -17.14 9.21
N GLU A 82 -6.40 -16.99 10.35
CA GLU A 82 -7.26 -18.00 10.97
C GLU A 82 -8.67 -18.04 10.34
N GLY A 83 -8.97 -17.18 9.38
CA GLY A 83 -10.29 -17.11 8.72
C GLY A 83 -11.43 -16.65 9.64
N GLN A 84 -11.12 -15.92 10.73
CA GLN A 84 -12.16 -15.45 11.66
C GLN A 84 -13.06 -14.38 11.04
N TRP A 85 -12.58 -13.64 10.06
CA TRP A 85 -13.34 -12.69 9.25
C TRP A 85 -12.69 -12.50 7.88
N LEU A 86 -13.42 -11.93 6.94
CA LEU A 86 -13.03 -11.79 5.55
C LEU A 86 -12.47 -10.40 5.26
N GLY A 87 -11.27 -10.34 4.68
CA GLY A 87 -10.60 -9.11 4.27
C GLY A 87 -9.34 -9.39 3.47
N SER A 88 -8.67 -8.34 3.02
CA SER A 88 -7.37 -8.44 2.39
C SER A 88 -6.33 -9.03 3.34
N ASN A 89 -5.37 -9.81 2.82
CA ASN A 89 -4.19 -10.19 3.61
C ASN A 89 -3.51 -8.94 4.14
N LEU A 90 -3.05 -8.99 5.37
CA LEU A 90 -2.46 -7.85 6.04
C LEU A 90 -0.98 -8.11 6.31
N PHE A 91 -0.10 -7.46 5.54
CA PHE A 91 1.31 -7.33 5.84
C PHE A 91 1.53 -6.07 6.67
N VAL A 92 2.30 -6.15 7.73
CA VAL A 92 2.35 -5.08 8.75
C VAL A 92 3.78 -4.63 8.98
N SER A 93 4.04 -3.33 8.76
CA SER A 93 5.29 -2.75 9.23
C SER A 93 5.31 -2.60 10.75
N SER A 94 6.50 -2.47 11.32
CA SER A 94 6.66 -1.92 12.68
C SER A 94 5.93 -0.59 12.82
N PRO A 95 5.76 -0.08 14.05
CA PRO A 95 5.56 1.35 14.24
C PRO A 95 6.59 2.16 13.45
N ILE A 96 6.22 3.35 13.00
CA ILE A 96 7.11 4.23 12.25
C ILE A 96 8.25 4.65 13.15
N LEU A 97 9.50 4.31 12.80
CA LEU A 97 10.69 4.77 13.51
C LEU A 97 11.09 6.16 13.00
N ASN A 98 11.13 7.14 13.90
CA ASN A 98 11.52 8.50 13.54
C ASN A 98 12.40 9.14 14.64
N GLY A 99 13.19 10.16 14.27
CA GLY A 99 13.96 10.98 15.17
C GLY A 99 13.14 12.10 15.82
N ASP A 100 13.83 13.18 16.20
CA ASP A 100 13.18 14.36 16.82
C ASP A 100 12.51 15.29 15.82
N VAL A 101 12.95 15.28 14.57
CA VAL A 101 12.45 16.16 13.52
C VAL A 101 11.14 15.59 12.98
N TYR A 102 10.09 16.41 12.93
CA TYR A 102 8.74 16.03 12.48
C TYR A 102 8.11 14.86 13.26
N PHE A 103 8.49 14.67 14.52
CA PHE A 103 7.99 13.58 15.35
C PHE A 103 6.52 13.76 15.74
N ASP A 104 5.70 12.76 15.47
CA ASP A 104 4.31 12.65 15.92
C ASP A 104 4.17 11.52 16.97
N PRO A 105 3.85 11.84 18.23
CA PRO A 105 3.73 10.84 19.28
C PRO A 105 2.55 9.87 19.12
N PHE A 106 1.56 10.15 18.28
CA PHE A 106 0.39 9.29 18.10
C PHE A 106 0.60 8.21 17.03
N THR A 107 1.53 8.41 16.12
CA THR A 107 1.77 7.51 14.97
C THR A 107 3.18 6.94 14.92
N GLN A 108 4.15 7.54 15.66
CA GLN A 108 5.56 7.23 15.52
C GLN A 108 6.20 6.76 16.83
N GLN A 109 7.21 5.91 16.73
CA GLN A 109 8.14 5.55 17.78
C GLN A 109 9.39 6.41 17.64
N ARG A 110 9.68 7.21 18.66
CA ARG A 110 10.90 8.02 18.72
C ARG A 110 12.11 7.12 18.96
N VAL A 111 13.17 7.33 18.18
CA VAL A 111 14.45 6.65 18.35
C VAL A 111 15.59 7.60 17.97
N THR A 112 16.49 7.87 18.90
CA THR A 112 17.60 8.83 18.75
C THR A 112 18.94 8.23 19.19
N ASP A 113 18.93 6.96 19.61
CA ASP A 113 20.09 6.23 20.07
C ASP A 113 20.28 4.94 19.26
N PRO A 114 21.49 4.66 18.73
CA PRO A 114 21.74 3.50 17.89
C PRO A 114 21.54 2.15 18.60
N ASP A 115 21.87 2.03 19.90
CA ASP A 115 21.72 0.78 20.66
C ASP A 115 20.22 0.52 20.91
N HIS A 116 19.47 1.55 21.26
CA HIS A 116 18.00 1.47 21.37
C HIS A 116 17.36 1.10 20.01
N ALA A 117 17.88 1.63 18.90
CA ALA A 117 17.40 1.26 17.55
C ALA A 117 17.55 -0.25 17.29
N ARG A 118 18.71 -0.85 17.63
CA ARG A 118 18.91 -2.30 17.50
C ARG A 118 17.96 -3.12 18.37
N GLU A 119 17.75 -2.69 19.60
CA GLU A 119 16.78 -3.32 20.52
C GLU A 119 15.35 -3.29 19.97
N LEU A 120 14.94 -2.16 19.36
CA LEU A 120 13.61 -2.02 18.75
C LEU A 120 13.45 -2.98 17.57
N VAL A 121 14.43 -3.06 16.66
CA VAL A 121 14.40 -3.98 15.52
C VAL A 121 14.30 -5.44 16.00
N ALA A 122 15.13 -5.84 16.98
CA ALA A 122 15.09 -7.17 17.56
C ALA A 122 13.72 -7.51 18.16
N ARG A 123 13.14 -6.56 18.89
CA ARG A 123 11.81 -6.69 19.49
C ARG A 123 10.72 -6.84 18.43
N TYR A 124 10.74 -6.01 17.40
CA TYR A 124 9.74 -6.05 16.35
C TYR A 124 9.78 -7.37 15.57
N GLN A 125 10.97 -7.90 15.28
CA GLN A 125 11.10 -9.23 14.71
C GLN A 125 10.46 -10.30 15.62
N ALA A 126 10.78 -10.28 16.91
CA ALA A 126 10.25 -11.24 17.88
C ALA A 126 8.71 -11.14 18.06
N GLN A 127 8.12 -9.97 17.83
CA GLN A 127 6.68 -9.75 17.87
C GLN A 127 5.95 -10.18 16.58
N GLY A 128 6.67 -10.47 15.48
CA GLY A 128 6.09 -10.95 14.22
C GLY A 128 5.66 -9.83 13.25
N TRP A 129 6.27 -8.64 13.36
CA TRP A 129 6.15 -7.61 12.34
C TRP A 129 6.87 -8.05 11.06
N ASP A 130 6.31 -7.74 9.88
CA ASP A 130 6.86 -8.21 8.61
C ASP A 130 8.05 -7.39 8.12
N LEU A 131 8.09 -6.10 8.48
CA LEU A 131 9.13 -5.17 8.04
C LEU A 131 9.29 -4.00 9.03
N ILE A 132 10.40 -3.30 8.92
CA ILE A 132 10.68 -2.06 9.62
C ILE A 132 10.24 -0.87 8.76
N LYS A 133 9.47 0.07 9.32
CA LYS A 133 9.17 1.36 8.69
C LYS A 133 10.09 2.44 9.26
N VAL A 134 10.84 3.09 8.37
CA VAL A 134 11.72 4.24 8.71
C VAL A 134 11.15 5.54 8.15
N TYR A 135 11.55 6.65 8.77
CA TYR A 135 11.07 7.99 8.43
C TYR A 135 12.22 8.99 8.32
N GLU A 136 11.95 10.12 7.65
CA GLU A 136 12.94 11.11 7.20
C GLU A 136 13.73 11.81 8.31
N GLY A 137 13.20 11.86 9.53
CA GLY A 137 13.83 12.55 10.67
C GLY A 137 14.86 11.73 11.46
N LEU A 138 15.17 10.50 11.03
CA LEU A 138 16.20 9.68 11.68
C LEU A 138 17.60 10.27 11.46
N GLY A 139 18.44 10.26 12.52
CA GLY A 139 19.86 10.52 12.39
C GLY A 139 20.57 9.41 11.60
N ALA A 140 21.64 9.75 10.91
CA ALA A 140 22.36 8.83 10.02
C ALA A 140 22.93 7.60 10.76
N ASP A 141 23.43 7.78 11.97
CA ASP A 141 23.96 6.72 12.84
C ASP A 141 22.88 5.76 13.36
N VAL A 142 21.73 6.32 13.74
CA VAL A 142 20.53 5.56 14.14
C VAL A 142 20.00 4.75 12.97
N TYR A 143 19.90 5.38 11.80
CA TYR A 143 19.48 4.68 10.58
C TYR A 143 20.44 3.54 10.20
N ALA A 144 21.74 3.77 10.27
CA ALA A 144 22.74 2.72 10.04
C ALA A 144 22.56 1.54 11.02
N ALA A 145 22.30 1.83 12.30
CA ALA A 145 22.05 0.78 13.30
C ALA A 145 20.75 -0.02 13.01
N ILE A 146 19.69 0.64 12.55
CA ILE A 146 18.46 -0.02 12.09
C ILE A 146 18.75 -0.94 10.91
N VAL A 147 19.49 -0.44 9.91
CA VAL A 147 19.83 -1.20 8.70
C VAL A 147 20.64 -2.44 9.04
N ASP A 148 21.73 -2.28 9.79
CA ASP A 148 22.59 -3.39 10.19
C ASP A 148 21.82 -4.48 10.92
N GLU A 149 21.00 -4.11 11.90
CA GLU A 149 20.25 -5.06 12.71
C GLU A 149 19.12 -5.73 11.92
N ALA A 150 18.42 -4.98 11.07
CA ALA A 150 17.36 -5.53 10.22
C ALA A 150 17.92 -6.54 9.21
N LEU A 151 19.05 -6.22 8.55
CA LEU A 151 19.72 -7.13 7.64
C LEU A 151 20.22 -8.40 8.36
N ALA A 152 20.83 -8.25 9.54
CA ALA A 152 21.27 -9.39 10.34
C ALA A 152 20.14 -10.34 10.75
N ARG A 153 18.90 -9.81 10.83
CA ARG A 153 17.69 -10.57 11.19
C ARG A 153 16.84 -10.99 9.99
N GLY A 154 17.24 -10.63 8.78
CA GLY A 154 16.45 -10.90 7.57
C GLY A 154 15.14 -10.13 7.51
N MET A 155 15.03 -8.98 8.18
CA MET A 155 13.86 -8.10 8.11
C MET A 155 13.97 -7.15 6.94
N LEU A 156 12.85 -6.96 6.24
CA LEU A 156 12.70 -5.94 5.21
C LEU A 156 12.65 -4.54 5.85
N ILE A 157 13.09 -3.53 5.11
CA ILE A 157 12.99 -2.13 5.51
C ILE A 157 12.30 -1.36 4.39
N ALA A 158 11.34 -0.52 4.71
CA ALA A 158 10.69 0.36 3.75
C ALA A 158 10.33 1.70 4.41
N GLY A 159 10.21 2.77 3.64
CA GLY A 159 9.82 4.06 4.20
C GLY A 159 10.38 5.25 3.47
N HIS A 160 10.48 6.35 4.20
CA HIS A 160 11.14 7.56 3.76
C HIS A 160 12.64 7.42 4.02
N VAL A 161 13.46 7.81 3.05
CA VAL A 161 14.91 7.77 3.25
C VAL A 161 15.29 8.91 4.21
N PRO A 162 15.98 8.61 5.33
CA PRO A 162 16.34 9.68 6.27
C PRO A 162 17.20 10.76 5.61
N TYR A 163 16.78 12.03 5.74
CA TYR A 163 17.45 13.14 5.07
C TYR A 163 18.91 13.31 5.48
N ASP A 164 19.25 13.02 6.74
CA ASP A 164 20.63 13.07 7.20
C ASP A 164 21.52 11.98 6.60
N ALA A 165 20.94 10.81 6.31
CA ALA A 165 21.68 9.73 5.64
C ALA A 165 21.94 10.07 4.16
N ILE A 166 20.91 10.54 3.42
CA ILE A 166 21.06 10.87 1.99
C ILE A 166 21.88 12.11 1.72
N LYS A 167 21.96 13.08 2.66
CA LYS A 167 22.91 14.20 2.56
C LYS A 167 24.35 13.74 2.54
N GLN A 168 24.66 12.65 3.23
CA GLN A 168 25.99 12.06 3.26
C GLN A 168 26.25 11.19 2.02
N ASN A 169 25.33 10.31 1.71
CA ASN A 169 25.40 9.42 0.56
C ASN A 169 24.02 8.90 0.17
N TYR A 170 23.58 9.16 -1.08
CA TYR A 170 22.31 8.66 -1.59
C TYR A 170 22.24 7.12 -1.63
N GLU A 171 23.38 6.42 -1.65
CA GLU A 171 23.44 4.96 -1.55
C GLU A 171 22.84 4.42 -0.23
N ALA A 172 22.62 5.26 0.79
CA ALA A 172 21.89 4.89 1.98
C ALA A 172 20.48 4.37 1.67
N ALA A 173 19.88 4.77 0.55
CA ALA A 173 18.61 4.26 0.07
C ALA A 173 18.66 2.77 -0.31
N ALA A 174 19.83 2.22 -0.67
CA ALA A 174 19.99 0.82 -1.11
C ALA A 174 19.59 -0.23 -0.06
N ALA A 175 19.49 0.16 1.21
CA ALA A 175 19.02 -0.71 2.28
C ALA A 175 17.48 -0.90 2.28
N LEU A 176 16.74 -0.04 1.57
CA LEU A 176 15.29 -0.12 1.51
C LEU A 176 14.83 -1.11 0.44
N THR A 177 13.84 -1.90 0.75
CA THR A 177 13.09 -2.69 -0.23
C THR A 177 12.28 -1.78 -1.14
N SER A 178 11.70 -0.70 -0.57
CA SER A 178 11.00 0.34 -1.33
C SER A 178 11.10 1.69 -0.64
N ILE A 179 11.26 2.74 -1.47
CA ILE A 179 11.04 4.12 -1.07
C ILE A 179 9.55 4.39 -1.25
N GLU A 180 8.94 4.97 -0.21
CA GLU A 180 7.53 5.34 -0.22
C GLU A 180 7.40 6.80 -0.63
N HIS A 181 6.41 7.09 -1.48
CA HIS A 181 6.09 8.41 -2.03
C HIS A 181 7.14 8.97 -3.00
N VAL A 182 6.73 9.27 -4.21
CA VAL A 182 7.60 10.02 -5.15
C VAL A 182 7.83 11.47 -4.71
N GLU A 183 7.03 11.95 -3.76
CA GLU A 183 7.24 13.21 -3.05
C GLU A 183 8.61 13.22 -2.35
N GLU A 184 9.02 12.11 -1.73
CA GLU A 184 10.33 11.97 -1.08
C GLU A 184 11.51 12.15 -2.04
N LEU A 185 11.33 11.81 -3.33
CA LEU A 185 12.36 12.10 -4.34
C LEU A 185 12.39 13.58 -4.70
N PHE A 186 11.24 14.28 -4.64
CA PHE A 186 11.13 15.70 -4.89
C PHE A 186 11.68 16.53 -3.73
N ASP A 187 11.26 16.25 -2.50
CA ASP A 187 11.66 17.00 -1.30
C ASP A 187 13.11 16.71 -0.90
N GLY A 188 13.51 15.44 -0.92
CA GLY A 188 14.83 14.96 -0.54
C GLY A 188 15.90 15.27 -1.61
N PRO A 189 16.23 14.31 -2.49
CA PRO A 189 17.36 14.48 -3.40
C PRO A 189 17.18 15.60 -4.44
N LEU A 190 15.96 15.92 -4.88
CA LEU A 190 15.72 17.06 -5.79
C LEU A 190 15.65 18.40 -5.07
N ASN A 191 15.48 18.41 -3.73
CA ASN A 191 15.43 19.60 -2.89
C ASN A 191 14.44 20.65 -3.41
N ASP A 192 13.17 20.22 -3.59
CA ASP A 192 12.04 21.03 -4.10
C ASP A 192 12.27 21.65 -5.49
N ARG A 193 13.18 21.08 -6.29
CA ARG A 193 13.51 21.61 -7.62
C ARG A 193 12.95 20.73 -8.73
N PHE A 194 12.38 21.37 -9.73
CA PHE A 194 11.90 20.73 -10.96
C PHE A 194 13.08 20.49 -11.91
N ASP A 195 14.06 19.69 -11.47
CA ASP A 195 15.32 19.40 -12.16
C ASP A 195 15.28 18.03 -12.83
N TYR A 196 14.93 18.01 -14.11
CA TYR A 196 14.82 16.77 -14.92
C TYR A 196 16.17 16.09 -15.13
N GLN A 197 17.28 16.84 -15.23
CA GLN A 197 18.60 16.22 -15.41
C GLN A 197 19.03 15.46 -14.15
N LYS A 198 18.82 16.07 -12.98
CA LYS A 198 19.08 15.39 -11.70
C LYS A 198 18.13 14.22 -11.47
N LEU A 199 16.85 14.35 -11.87
CA LEU A 199 15.88 13.27 -11.80
C LEU A 199 16.32 12.03 -12.60
N THR A 200 16.82 12.24 -13.83
CA THR A 200 17.39 11.15 -14.65
C THR A 200 18.53 10.44 -13.93
N SER A 201 19.43 11.19 -13.30
CA SER A 201 20.54 10.61 -12.52
C SER A 201 20.04 9.80 -11.31
N ILE A 202 19.01 10.30 -10.61
CA ILE A 202 18.38 9.60 -9.48
C ILE A 202 17.76 8.29 -9.95
N ALA A 203 16.99 8.31 -11.05
CA ALA A 203 16.37 7.11 -11.61
C ALA A 203 17.42 6.03 -11.96
N GLN A 204 18.54 6.43 -12.59
CA GLN A 204 19.65 5.52 -12.89
C GLN A 204 20.27 4.92 -11.61
N GLN A 205 20.47 5.72 -10.58
CA GLN A 205 21.00 5.24 -9.30
C GLN A 205 20.05 4.26 -8.62
N LEU A 206 18.75 4.57 -8.55
CA LEU A 206 17.73 3.67 -7.98
C LEU A 206 17.69 2.33 -8.72
N LYS A 207 17.79 2.36 -10.07
CA LYS A 207 17.89 1.13 -10.87
C LYS A 207 19.09 0.29 -10.50
N ILE A 208 20.27 0.92 -10.37
CA ILE A 208 21.52 0.22 -10.00
C ILE A 208 21.42 -0.37 -8.59
N MET A 209 20.83 0.35 -7.65
CA MET A 209 20.62 -0.10 -6.27
C MET A 209 19.55 -1.20 -6.15
N GLY A 210 18.69 -1.36 -7.16
CA GLY A 210 17.58 -2.32 -7.13
C GLY A 210 16.46 -1.96 -6.15
N VAL A 211 16.34 -0.69 -5.77
CA VAL A 211 15.32 -0.19 -4.85
C VAL A 211 14.02 0.05 -5.61
N ALA A 212 12.92 -0.51 -5.13
CA ALA A 212 11.60 -0.23 -5.68
C ALA A 212 11.06 1.13 -5.18
N VAL A 213 10.08 1.69 -5.89
CA VAL A 213 9.39 2.92 -5.49
C VAL A 213 7.89 2.68 -5.47
N THR A 214 7.24 3.09 -4.38
CA THR A 214 5.77 3.11 -4.21
C THR A 214 5.29 4.55 -4.41
N PRO A 215 4.75 4.94 -5.57
CA PRO A 215 4.52 6.35 -5.91
C PRO A 215 3.53 7.08 -5.03
N THR A 216 2.41 6.45 -4.66
CA THR A 216 1.30 7.02 -3.90
C THR A 216 0.76 8.34 -4.48
N LEU A 217 0.62 8.39 -5.80
CA LEU A 217 0.11 9.58 -6.50
C LEU A 217 -1.29 9.98 -6.02
N THR A 218 -2.09 9.01 -5.58
CA THR A 218 -3.48 9.21 -5.16
C THR A 218 -3.59 10.17 -3.98
N VAL A 219 -2.77 10.04 -2.94
CA VAL A 219 -2.84 10.92 -1.78
C VAL A 219 -2.46 12.34 -2.16
N PHE A 220 -1.45 12.52 -3.02
CA PHE A 220 -1.04 13.84 -3.47
C PHE A 220 -2.06 14.46 -4.45
N ASP A 221 -2.70 13.66 -5.29
CA ASP A 221 -3.81 14.12 -6.12
C ASP A 221 -4.99 14.59 -5.25
N HIS A 222 -5.36 13.84 -4.20
CA HIS A 222 -6.42 14.24 -3.27
C HIS A 222 -6.12 15.59 -2.59
N LEU A 223 -4.91 15.80 -2.06
CA LEU A 223 -4.57 17.10 -1.48
C LEU A 223 -4.61 18.25 -2.53
N THR A 224 -4.21 17.95 -3.76
CA THR A 224 -4.26 18.91 -4.87
C THR A 224 -5.70 19.27 -5.23
N GLN A 225 -6.57 18.26 -5.34
CA GLN A 225 -8.00 18.46 -5.59
C GLN A 225 -8.68 19.24 -4.45
N LEU A 226 -8.38 18.89 -3.19
CA LEU A 226 -8.87 19.62 -2.01
C LEU A 226 -8.40 21.07 -2.02
N SER A 227 -7.13 21.34 -2.30
CA SER A 227 -6.61 22.71 -2.34
C SER A 227 -7.18 23.54 -3.50
N THR A 228 -7.55 22.89 -4.60
CA THR A 228 -8.05 23.52 -5.83
C THR A 228 -9.57 23.66 -5.83
N HIS A 229 -10.29 22.55 -5.61
CA HIS A 229 -11.74 22.42 -5.78
C HIS A 229 -12.51 22.47 -4.47
N LYS A 230 -11.80 22.44 -3.33
CA LYS A 230 -12.40 22.67 -2.01
C LYS A 230 -13.63 21.77 -1.77
N GLN A 231 -14.75 22.38 -1.43
CA GLN A 231 -16.00 21.73 -1.06
C GLN A 231 -16.63 20.93 -2.21
N SER A 232 -16.39 21.29 -3.48
CA SER A 232 -16.91 20.52 -4.60
C SER A 232 -16.26 19.13 -4.69
N PHE A 233 -14.95 19.03 -4.52
CA PHE A 233 -14.25 17.74 -4.47
C PHE A 233 -14.66 16.95 -3.22
N LYS A 234 -14.66 17.59 -2.04
CA LYS A 234 -14.99 16.92 -0.77
C LYS A 234 -16.39 16.28 -0.77
N ARG A 235 -17.38 16.86 -1.47
CA ARG A 235 -18.75 16.32 -1.55
C ARG A 235 -18.84 14.97 -2.28
N ASP A 236 -17.91 14.71 -3.21
CA ASP A 236 -17.94 13.52 -4.04
C ASP A 236 -17.23 12.31 -3.38
N ILE A 237 -16.61 12.54 -2.21
CA ILE A 237 -15.96 11.48 -1.43
C ILE A 237 -17.04 10.66 -0.71
N PRO A 238 -17.06 9.32 -0.89
CA PRO A 238 -18.05 8.44 -0.26
C PRO A 238 -17.69 8.20 1.23
N PHE A 239 -17.96 9.20 2.07
CA PHE A 239 -17.61 9.21 3.50
C PHE A 239 -18.29 8.11 4.33
N GLU A 240 -19.32 7.46 3.79
CA GLU A 240 -19.93 6.29 4.43
C GLU A 240 -18.95 5.12 4.58
N TYR A 241 -17.87 5.10 3.82
CA TYR A 241 -16.79 4.11 3.92
C TYR A 241 -15.61 4.54 4.80
N MET A 242 -15.71 5.71 5.43
CA MET A 242 -14.66 6.20 6.33
C MET A 242 -15.14 6.15 7.78
N ASN A 243 -14.32 5.54 8.65
CA ASN A 243 -14.60 5.50 10.08
C ASN A 243 -14.84 6.93 10.63
N PRO A 244 -15.89 7.16 11.42
CA PRO A 244 -16.24 8.51 11.90
C PRO A 244 -15.13 9.19 12.70
N PHE A 245 -14.38 8.46 13.52
CA PHE A 245 -13.23 9.01 14.26
C PHE A 245 -12.12 9.41 13.31
N HIS A 246 -11.81 8.57 12.33
CA HIS A 246 -10.80 8.85 11.31
C HIS A 246 -11.18 10.10 10.49
N ARG A 247 -12.43 10.19 10.05
CA ARG A 247 -12.94 11.37 9.35
C ARG A 247 -12.81 12.63 10.21
N TRP A 248 -13.15 12.55 11.49
CA TRP A 248 -13.01 13.68 12.41
C TRP A 248 -11.54 14.13 12.51
N VAL A 249 -10.58 13.21 12.63
CA VAL A 249 -9.14 13.54 12.63
C VAL A 249 -8.75 14.25 11.34
N MET A 250 -9.14 13.72 10.18
CA MET A 250 -8.85 14.37 8.89
C MET A 250 -9.48 15.76 8.78
N ASP A 251 -10.70 15.94 9.28
CA ASP A 251 -11.41 17.23 9.28
C ASP A 251 -10.72 18.27 10.19
N GLN A 252 -10.06 17.85 11.26
CA GLN A 252 -9.36 18.77 12.19
C GLN A 252 -7.95 19.14 11.73
N PHE A 253 -7.25 18.23 11.05
CA PHE A 253 -5.82 18.36 10.72
C PHE A 253 -5.60 18.46 9.19
N ASP A 254 -5.23 17.39 8.55
CA ASP A 254 -4.74 17.39 7.18
C ASP A 254 -5.76 17.85 6.15
N GLY A 255 -7.00 17.38 6.24
CA GLY A 255 -8.04 17.79 5.32
C GLY A 255 -8.35 19.29 5.41
N ASN A 256 -8.42 19.83 6.62
CA ASN A 256 -8.68 21.27 6.81
C ASN A 256 -7.52 22.12 6.27
N ARG A 257 -6.26 21.73 6.48
CA ARG A 257 -5.09 22.43 5.94
C ARG A 257 -5.24 22.72 4.45
N TRP A 258 -5.65 21.72 3.67
CA TRP A 258 -5.78 21.86 2.23
C TRP A 258 -7.07 22.57 1.82
N MET A 259 -8.14 22.42 2.58
CA MET A 259 -9.40 23.14 2.37
C MET A 259 -9.22 24.67 2.49
N VAL A 260 -8.35 25.15 3.38
CA VAL A 260 -8.08 26.58 3.58
C VAL A 260 -6.87 27.10 2.80
N ALA A 261 -6.21 26.24 2.03
CA ALA A 261 -5.05 26.62 1.24
C ALA A 261 -5.36 27.78 0.28
N SER A 262 -4.38 28.69 0.13
CA SER A 262 -4.49 29.84 -0.79
C SER A 262 -4.49 29.40 -2.25
N GLN A 263 -4.94 30.27 -3.16
CA GLN A 263 -4.87 30.01 -4.60
C GLN A 263 -3.41 29.80 -5.06
N LYS A 264 -2.45 30.53 -4.49
CA LYS A 264 -1.02 30.35 -4.78
C LYS A 264 -0.55 28.95 -4.39
N GLN A 265 -0.97 28.46 -3.21
CA GLN A 265 -0.65 27.10 -2.75
C GLN A 265 -1.30 26.04 -3.66
N ALA A 266 -2.55 26.23 -4.04
CA ALA A 266 -3.24 25.33 -4.96
C ALA A 266 -2.54 25.23 -6.33
N GLN A 267 -2.09 26.36 -6.88
CA GLN A 267 -1.31 26.38 -8.13
C GLN A 267 0.04 25.67 -7.97
N TYR A 268 0.70 25.86 -6.83
CA TYR A 268 1.95 25.13 -6.53
C TYR A 268 1.70 23.62 -6.43
N ASN A 269 0.69 23.19 -5.68
CA ASN A 269 0.31 21.78 -5.56
C ASN A 269 0.02 21.14 -6.94
N GLN A 270 -0.69 21.85 -7.82
CA GLN A 270 -0.94 21.40 -9.19
C GLN A 270 0.36 21.22 -9.98
N LYS A 271 1.33 22.09 -9.79
CA LYS A 271 2.64 21.99 -10.46
C LYS A 271 3.43 20.78 -9.92
N VAL A 272 3.45 20.60 -8.60
CA VAL A 272 4.12 19.45 -7.96
C VAL A 272 3.44 18.14 -8.38
N ASN A 273 2.12 18.06 -8.36
CA ASN A 273 1.36 16.88 -8.79
C ASN A 273 1.71 16.46 -10.25
N ARG A 274 1.83 17.43 -11.17
CA ARG A 274 2.29 17.12 -12.53
C ARG A 274 3.72 16.59 -12.53
N PHE A 275 4.61 17.21 -11.78
CA PHE A 275 6.01 16.79 -11.72
C PHE A 275 6.18 15.40 -11.07
N GLN A 276 5.37 15.04 -10.10
CA GLN A 276 5.36 13.69 -9.54
C GLN A 276 4.99 12.63 -10.59
N ARG A 277 4.08 12.93 -11.51
CA ARG A 277 3.81 12.06 -12.67
C ARG A 277 5.00 11.98 -13.61
N ASP A 278 5.72 13.10 -13.83
CA ASP A 278 6.97 13.10 -14.61
C ASP A 278 8.05 12.26 -13.91
N ILE A 279 8.14 12.30 -12.56
CA ILE A 279 9.04 11.42 -11.79
C ILE A 279 8.71 9.96 -12.08
N VAL A 280 7.45 9.55 -11.96
CA VAL A 280 7.00 8.18 -12.25
C VAL A 280 7.35 7.76 -13.69
N ALA A 281 7.10 8.64 -14.66
CA ALA A 281 7.45 8.39 -16.06
C ALA A 281 8.97 8.19 -16.24
N GLU A 282 9.78 8.98 -15.55
CA GLU A 282 11.24 8.87 -15.64
C GLU A 282 11.75 7.60 -14.96
N LEU A 283 11.25 7.25 -13.79
CA LEU A 283 11.55 5.99 -13.11
C LEU A 283 11.23 4.80 -14.01
N SER A 284 10.07 4.81 -14.64
CA SER A 284 9.63 3.77 -15.57
C SER A 284 10.54 3.66 -16.80
N ARG A 285 10.98 4.79 -17.39
CA ARG A 285 11.91 4.81 -18.54
C ARG A 285 13.28 4.21 -18.22
N HIS A 286 13.67 4.24 -16.96
CA HIS A 286 14.92 3.65 -16.47
C HIS A 286 14.75 2.26 -15.84
N ASP A 287 13.60 1.61 -16.05
CA ASP A 287 13.28 0.28 -15.51
C ASP A 287 13.43 0.18 -13.98
N VAL A 288 13.18 1.28 -13.24
CA VAL A 288 13.07 1.21 -11.79
C VAL A 288 11.81 0.42 -11.45
N GLU A 289 11.90 -0.53 -10.52
CA GLU A 289 10.74 -1.33 -10.10
C GLU A 289 9.74 -0.44 -9.38
N LEU A 290 8.49 -0.40 -9.88
CA LEU A 290 7.40 0.34 -9.28
C LEU A 290 6.44 -0.62 -8.58
N LEU A 291 5.86 -0.15 -7.48
CA LEU A 291 4.83 -0.83 -6.69
C LEU A 291 3.56 0.01 -6.70
N VAL A 292 2.39 -0.62 -6.67
CA VAL A 292 1.13 0.11 -6.45
C VAL A 292 0.91 0.28 -4.95
N GLY A 293 0.77 1.52 -4.51
CA GLY A 293 0.40 1.89 -3.15
C GLY A 293 -0.26 3.27 -3.15
N THR A 294 -1.18 3.51 -2.25
CA THR A 294 -2.11 4.64 -2.34
C THR A 294 -2.05 5.60 -1.18
N ASP A 295 -1.49 5.16 -0.07
CA ASP A 295 -1.56 5.86 1.20
C ASP A 295 -3.02 6.07 1.69
N TRP A 296 -3.94 5.09 1.37
CA TRP A 296 -5.28 5.23 1.90
C TRP A 296 -5.28 5.16 3.44
N GLY A 297 -6.12 6.00 4.00
CA GLY A 297 -6.07 6.36 5.40
C GLY A 297 -5.49 7.76 5.62
N ALA A 298 -4.97 8.41 4.57
CA ALA A 298 -4.57 9.82 4.56
C ALA A 298 -5.45 10.63 3.59
N ILE A 299 -5.59 11.92 3.82
CA ILE A 299 -6.24 12.92 2.92
C ILE A 299 -7.58 12.44 2.28
N TYR A 300 -8.45 11.81 3.09
CA TYR A 300 -9.77 11.28 2.66
C TYR A 300 -9.72 10.23 1.54
N THR A 301 -8.62 9.53 1.36
CA THR A 301 -8.55 8.41 0.42
C THR A 301 -9.32 7.21 0.96
N ILE A 302 -10.12 6.57 0.10
CA ILE A 302 -11.02 5.48 0.48
C ILE A 302 -10.43 4.12 0.06
N PRO A 303 -10.35 3.14 0.98
CA PRO A 303 -9.80 1.82 0.70
C PRO A 303 -10.39 1.15 -0.55
N GLY A 304 -9.57 0.54 -1.36
CA GLY A 304 -9.95 -0.09 -2.62
C GLY A 304 -10.22 0.89 -3.75
N LEU A 305 -11.01 1.94 -3.52
CA LEU A 305 -11.24 2.99 -4.53
C LEU A 305 -9.94 3.74 -4.84
N ALA A 306 -9.16 4.05 -3.81
CA ALA A 306 -7.85 4.69 -3.96
C ALA A 306 -6.90 3.85 -4.81
N THR A 307 -6.90 2.52 -4.63
CA THR A 307 -6.05 1.62 -5.43
C THR A 307 -6.38 1.73 -6.91
N HIS A 308 -7.67 1.73 -7.28
CA HIS A 308 -8.06 1.92 -8.68
C HIS A 308 -7.75 3.32 -9.20
N GLN A 309 -7.79 4.35 -8.35
CA GLN A 309 -7.34 5.70 -8.73
C GLN A 309 -5.84 5.71 -8.99
N GLU A 310 -5.03 5.05 -8.16
CA GLU A 310 -3.59 4.93 -8.37
C GLU A 310 -3.26 4.25 -9.70
N LEU A 311 -3.96 3.13 -10.05
CA LEU A 311 -3.77 2.48 -11.35
C LEU A 311 -4.00 3.45 -12.52
N MET A 312 -5.02 4.32 -12.42
CA MET A 312 -5.31 5.31 -13.46
C MET A 312 -4.27 6.42 -13.51
N LEU A 313 -3.81 6.92 -12.35
CA LEU A 313 -2.77 7.95 -12.27
C LEU A 313 -1.42 7.45 -12.82
N LEU A 314 -1.08 6.18 -12.58
CA LEU A 314 0.09 5.54 -13.18
C LEU A 314 -0.05 5.42 -14.70
N SER A 315 -1.24 5.10 -15.22
CA SER A 315 -1.53 5.10 -16.64
C SER A 315 -1.40 6.49 -17.27
N GLU A 316 -1.92 7.51 -16.60
CA GLU A 316 -1.76 8.93 -16.98
C GLU A 316 -0.30 9.39 -16.95
N SER A 317 0.54 8.75 -16.12
CA SER A 317 2.00 8.95 -16.09
C SER A 317 2.74 8.24 -17.22
N GLY A 318 2.03 7.54 -18.12
CA GLY A 318 2.59 6.90 -19.31
C GLY A 318 2.99 5.42 -19.13
N LEU A 319 2.66 4.79 -18.02
CA LEU A 319 2.89 3.35 -17.84
C LEU A 319 1.87 2.53 -18.64
N SER A 320 2.32 1.43 -19.25
CA SER A 320 1.41 0.48 -19.89
C SER A 320 0.60 -0.32 -18.86
N SER A 321 -0.56 -0.82 -19.27
CA SER A 321 -1.40 -1.66 -18.40
C SER A 321 -0.66 -2.90 -17.88
N ASP A 322 0.23 -3.50 -18.67
CA ASP A 322 1.06 -4.64 -18.22
C ASP A 322 2.02 -4.24 -17.11
N MET A 323 2.71 -3.09 -17.24
CA MET A 323 3.60 -2.57 -16.19
C MET A 323 2.84 -2.29 -14.90
N ILE A 324 1.66 -1.68 -15.01
CA ILE A 324 0.81 -1.35 -13.85
C ILE A 324 0.31 -2.62 -13.15
N LEU A 325 -0.16 -3.62 -13.91
CA LEU A 325 -0.59 -4.89 -13.34
C LEU A 325 0.57 -5.63 -12.66
N ARG A 326 1.78 -5.61 -13.25
CA ARG A 326 2.96 -6.16 -12.59
C ARG A 326 3.28 -5.44 -11.28
N ALA A 327 3.21 -4.11 -11.27
CA ALA A 327 3.42 -3.29 -10.07
C ALA A 327 2.40 -3.61 -8.97
N ALA A 328 1.15 -3.92 -9.35
CA ALA A 328 0.07 -4.27 -8.44
C ALA A 328 0.05 -5.75 -8.04
N THR A 329 0.92 -6.61 -8.58
CA THR A 329 0.88 -8.07 -8.33
C THR A 329 2.28 -8.63 -8.09
N MET A 330 3.00 -9.01 -9.15
CA MET A 330 4.29 -9.71 -9.06
C MET A 330 5.38 -8.89 -8.35
N ASN A 331 5.51 -7.60 -8.66
CA ASN A 331 6.52 -6.74 -8.05
C ASN A 331 6.24 -6.60 -6.54
N ALA A 332 4.96 -6.36 -6.18
CA ALA A 332 4.55 -6.26 -4.79
C ALA A 332 4.83 -7.55 -4.00
N ALA A 333 4.53 -8.72 -4.59
CA ALA A 333 4.81 -10.01 -3.95
C ALA A 333 6.32 -10.23 -3.76
N ARG A 334 7.17 -9.86 -4.75
CA ARG A 334 8.63 -9.92 -4.61
C ARG A 334 9.14 -8.97 -3.53
N ALA A 335 8.66 -7.73 -3.52
CA ALA A 335 9.07 -6.74 -2.52
C ALA A 335 8.75 -7.15 -1.07
N LEU A 336 7.78 -8.06 -0.89
CA LEU A 336 7.43 -8.65 0.40
C LEU A 336 8.06 -10.03 0.65
N ASN A 337 8.87 -10.56 -0.28
CA ASN A 337 9.41 -11.93 -0.25
C ASN A 337 8.32 -13.02 -0.13
N VAL A 338 7.15 -12.80 -0.78
CA VAL A 338 6.02 -13.75 -0.77
C VAL A 338 5.62 -14.21 -2.18
N ASP A 339 6.47 -14.01 -3.15
CA ASP A 339 6.24 -14.36 -4.55
C ASP A 339 6.18 -15.87 -4.81
N ALA A 340 6.65 -16.69 -3.86
CA ALA A 340 6.41 -18.13 -3.88
C ALA A 340 4.91 -18.49 -3.72
N ASP A 341 4.15 -17.65 -3.03
CA ASP A 341 2.73 -17.89 -2.71
C ASP A 341 1.76 -16.97 -3.47
N TYR A 342 2.18 -15.76 -3.88
CA TYR A 342 1.31 -14.73 -4.44
C TYR A 342 1.86 -14.10 -5.71
N GLY A 343 1.10 -13.19 -6.31
CA GLY A 343 1.53 -12.28 -7.37
C GLY A 343 1.40 -12.81 -8.80
N SER A 344 1.19 -14.11 -9.00
CA SER A 344 0.94 -14.72 -10.32
C SER A 344 -0.01 -15.90 -10.23
N ILE A 345 -0.54 -16.35 -11.37
CA ILE A 345 -1.41 -17.53 -11.48
C ILE A 345 -0.55 -18.72 -11.87
N GLU A 346 -0.11 -19.48 -10.88
CA GLU A 346 0.75 -20.66 -11.04
C GLU A 346 0.30 -21.79 -10.12
N VAL A 347 0.53 -23.03 -10.54
CA VAL A 347 0.24 -24.21 -9.71
C VAL A 347 1.04 -24.14 -8.40
N GLY A 348 0.36 -24.39 -7.30
CA GLY A 348 0.92 -24.31 -5.94
C GLY A 348 0.70 -22.99 -5.23
N LYS A 349 0.48 -21.89 -5.94
CA LYS A 349 0.24 -20.57 -5.34
C LYS A 349 -1.16 -20.44 -4.73
N ILE A 350 -1.30 -19.53 -3.79
CA ILE A 350 -2.57 -19.23 -3.14
C ILE A 350 -3.54 -18.66 -4.17
N ALA A 351 -4.76 -19.13 -4.14
CA ALA A 351 -5.82 -18.71 -5.04
C ALA A 351 -6.48 -17.41 -4.53
N ASP A 352 -5.71 -16.33 -4.57
CA ASP A 352 -6.17 -14.95 -4.41
C ASP A 352 -6.23 -14.32 -5.80
N LEU A 353 -7.44 -14.23 -6.39
CA LEU A 353 -7.64 -13.92 -7.81
C LEU A 353 -8.77 -12.91 -7.99
N VAL A 354 -8.71 -12.16 -9.08
CA VAL A 354 -9.77 -11.25 -9.52
C VAL A 354 -10.31 -11.70 -10.87
N VAL A 355 -11.62 -11.76 -10.99
CA VAL A 355 -12.34 -12.12 -12.22
C VAL A 355 -13.02 -10.88 -12.80
N VAL A 356 -12.72 -10.55 -14.05
CA VAL A 356 -13.30 -9.40 -14.76
C VAL A 356 -13.83 -9.82 -16.13
N MET A 357 -14.91 -9.21 -16.60
CA MET A 357 -15.56 -9.59 -17.86
C MET A 357 -14.81 -9.10 -19.09
N GLU A 358 -14.04 -8.04 -18.96
CA GLU A 358 -13.32 -7.42 -20.08
C GLU A 358 -11.81 -7.46 -19.83
N ASP A 359 -11.04 -7.38 -20.93
CA ASP A 359 -9.58 -7.47 -20.91
C ASP A 359 -8.96 -6.27 -20.15
N PRO A 360 -8.39 -6.48 -18.95
CA PRO A 360 -7.82 -5.39 -18.17
C PRO A 360 -6.53 -4.80 -18.75
N LEU A 361 -5.88 -5.51 -19.67
CA LEU A 361 -4.75 -4.96 -20.42
C LEU A 361 -5.18 -3.89 -21.41
N LYS A 362 -6.45 -3.91 -21.87
CA LYS A 362 -7.01 -2.88 -22.75
C LYS A 362 -7.61 -1.71 -21.99
N ASP A 363 -8.20 -1.98 -20.80
CA ASP A 363 -8.87 -0.97 -20.00
C ASP A 363 -8.79 -1.34 -18.50
N LEU A 364 -7.85 -0.74 -17.78
CA LEU A 364 -7.67 -0.94 -16.34
C LEU A 364 -8.89 -0.53 -15.51
N SER A 365 -9.75 0.37 -16.01
CA SER A 365 -10.94 0.80 -15.29
C SER A 365 -11.91 -0.34 -14.99
N ARG A 366 -11.86 -1.42 -15.75
CA ARG A 366 -12.67 -2.64 -15.58
C ARG A 366 -12.39 -3.37 -14.29
N LEU A 367 -11.21 -3.19 -13.72
CA LEU A 367 -10.81 -3.78 -12.43
C LEU A 367 -11.61 -3.21 -11.26
N ARG A 368 -12.13 -1.97 -11.36
CA ARG A 368 -12.90 -1.31 -10.29
C ARG A 368 -14.22 -2.02 -9.97
N ALA A 369 -14.74 -2.82 -10.90
CA ALA A 369 -15.99 -3.54 -10.71
C ALA A 369 -15.81 -5.03 -11.04
N PRO A 370 -15.06 -5.77 -10.21
CA PRO A 370 -14.82 -7.19 -10.45
C PRO A 370 -16.13 -7.98 -10.50
N GLN A 371 -16.19 -8.98 -11.37
CA GLN A 371 -17.29 -9.91 -11.44
C GLN A 371 -17.28 -10.88 -10.27
N ALA A 372 -16.08 -11.24 -9.83
CA ALA A 372 -15.86 -12.02 -8.62
C ALA A 372 -14.44 -11.78 -8.08
N VAL A 373 -14.26 -12.08 -6.82
CA VAL A 373 -12.94 -12.21 -6.17
C VAL A 373 -12.83 -13.61 -5.60
N ILE A 374 -11.71 -14.26 -5.81
CA ILE A 374 -11.39 -15.52 -5.15
C ILE A 374 -10.39 -15.19 -4.05
N LYS A 375 -10.75 -15.51 -2.80
CA LYS A 375 -9.92 -15.22 -1.63
C LYS A 375 -9.59 -16.53 -0.91
N MET A 376 -8.31 -16.92 -0.92
CA MET A 376 -7.87 -18.21 -0.38
C MET A 376 -8.73 -19.38 -0.89
N GLY A 377 -9.11 -19.33 -2.18
CA GLY A 377 -9.95 -20.33 -2.82
C GLY A 377 -11.46 -20.18 -2.60
N GLN A 378 -11.91 -19.29 -1.73
CA GLN A 378 -13.33 -18.96 -1.57
C GLN A 378 -13.77 -18.05 -2.73
N TYR A 379 -14.76 -18.49 -3.50
CA TYR A 379 -15.36 -17.71 -4.57
C TYR A 379 -16.38 -16.73 -4.01
N LEU A 380 -16.17 -15.45 -4.22
CA LEU A 380 -17.06 -14.35 -3.84
C LEU A 380 -17.59 -13.75 -5.13
N ASP A 381 -18.85 -13.93 -5.40
CA ASP A 381 -19.48 -13.38 -6.59
C ASP A 381 -19.79 -11.87 -6.43
N ARG A 382 -20.38 -11.29 -7.46
CA ARG A 382 -20.70 -9.86 -7.46
C ARG A 382 -21.67 -9.46 -6.35
N GLU A 383 -22.62 -10.33 -5.99
CA GLU A 383 -23.59 -10.06 -4.92
C GLU A 383 -22.90 -10.09 -3.57
N ASP A 384 -22.01 -11.07 -3.33
CA ASP A 384 -21.18 -11.15 -2.14
C ASP A 384 -20.32 -9.89 -1.98
N LEU A 385 -19.68 -9.42 -3.07
CA LEU A 385 -18.87 -8.20 -3.04
C LEU A 385 -19.68 -6.95 -2.71
N LEU A 386 -20.93 -6.85 -3.19
CA LEU A 386 -21.83 -5.75 -2.84
C LEU A 386 -22.26 -5.83 -1.37
N VAL A 387 -22.56 -7.02 -0.86
CA VAL A 387 -22.87 -7.23 0.57
C VAL A 387 -21.68 -6.82 1.45
N ILE A 388 -20.46 -7.20 1.08
CA ILE A 388 -19.23 -6.79 1.79
C ILE A 388 -19.10 -5.27 1.82
N ARG A 389 -19.36 -4.56 0.70
CA ARG A 389 -19.33 -3.09 0.64
C ARG A 389 -20.35 -2.46 1.57
N GLU A 390 -21.59 -2.98 1.60
CA GLU A 390 -22.62 -2.48 2.52
C GLU A 390 -22.22 -2.73 3.99
N GLN A 391 -21.67 -3.91 4.30
CA GLN A 391 -21.20 -4.21 5.65
C GLN A 391 -20.00 -3.36 6.06
N ALA A 392 -19.15 -2.97 5.11
CA ALA A 392 -17.99 -2.11 5.37
C ALA A 392 -18.37 -0.68 5.86
N LYS A 393 -19.64 -0.28 5.73
CA LYS A 393 -20.14 0.96 6.33
C LYS A 393 -20.37 0.84 7.85
N ASN A 394 -20.39 -0.37 8.40
CA ASN A 394 -20.56 -0.63 9.83
C ASN A 394 -19.23 -0.53 10.57
N HIS A 395 -18.72 0.67 10.71
CA HIS A 395 -17.43 0.95 11.32
C HIS A 395 -17.40 0.67 12.82
N SER A 396 -16.20 0.42 13.33
CA SER A 396 -15.94 0.45 14.77
C SER A 396 -16.35 1.80 15.37
N SER A 397 -16.82 1.81 16.61
CA SER A 397 -17.14 3.06 17.29
C SER A 397 -15.91 3.98 17.40
N ALA A 398 -16.14 5.29 17.49
CA ALA A 398 -15.08 6.27 17.67
C ALA A 398 -14.22 5.95 18.93
N TYR A 399 -14.86 5.50 20.02
CA TYR A 399 -14.15 5.08 21.25
C TYR A 399 -13.26 3.86 21.01
N THR A 400 -13.74 2.86 20.27
CA THR A 400 -12.94 1.68 19.94
C THR A 400 -11.73 2.04 19.09
N THR A 401 -11.93 2.90 18.08
CA THR A 401 -10.85 3.34 17.19
C THR A 401 -9.84 4.20 17.94
N PHE A 402 -10.29 5.14 18.76
CA PHE A 402 -9.42 5.93 19.64
C PHE A 402 -8.63 5.03 20.60
N GLY A 403 -9.29 4.03 21.21
CA GLY A 403 -8.64 3.07 22.10
C GLY A 403 -7.48 2.32 21.46
N ARG A 404 -7.57 1.98 20.17
CA ARG A 404 -6.48 1.35 19.40
C ARG A 404 -5.26 2.26 19.24
N VAL A 405 -5.51 3.55 18.97
CA VAL A 405 -4.44 4.56 18.92
C VAL A 405 -3.79 4.72 20.29
N MET A 406 -4.60 4.82 21.35
CA MET A 406 -4.09 4.95 22.71
C MET A 406 -3.35 3.70 23.20
N GLU A 407 -3.76 2.50 22.78
CA GLU A 407 -3.01 1.28 23.06
C GLU A 407 -1.57 1.38 22.55
N PHE A 408 -1.38 1.91 21.33
CA PHE A 408 -0.04 2.15 20.80
C PHE A 408 0.73 3.20 21.62
N VAL A 409 0.11 4.33 21.93
CA VAL A 409 0.75 5.40 22.74
C VAL A 409 1.21 4.88 24.10
N VAL A 410 0.34 4.09 24.78
CA VAL A 410 0.66 3.50 26.09
C VAL A 410 1.74 2.44 25.98
N SER A 411 1.69 1.59 24.93
CA SER A 411 2.69 0.52 24.75
C SER A 411 4.11 1.06 24.58
N LYS A 412 4.30 2.26 24.03
CA LYS A 412 5.60 2.92 23.94
C LYS A 412 6.16 3.32 25.29
N GLY A 413 5.30 3.78 26.21
CA GLY A 413 5.72 4.25 27.54
C GLY A 413 6.24 3.16 28.48
N PHE A 414 5.96 1.87 28.20
CA PHE A 414 6.53 0.73 28.93
C PHE A 414 7.94 0.35 28.45
N TYR A 415 8.49 1.06 27.44
CA TYR A 415 9.73 0.71 26.74
C TYR A 415 10.69 1.91 26.57
N GLN A 416 10.47 2.98 27.37
CA GLN A 416 11.42 4.09 27.50
C GLN A 416 12.46 3.80 28.59
#